data_ce6e3e6d24d0d48b6fe078baa13086b2
#
_entry.id   ce6e3e6d24d0d48b6fe078baa13086b2
#
_cell.length_a   1.000
_cell.length_b   1.000
_cell.length_c   1.000
_cell.angle_alpha   90.00
_cell.angle_beta   90.00
_cell.angle_gamma   90.00
#
_symmetry.space_group_name_H-M   'P 1'
#
loop_
_entity.id
_entity.type
_entity.pdbx_description
1 polymer ?
#
loop_
_entity_poly.entity_id
_entity_poly.type
_entity_poly.pdbx_seq_one_letter_code
_entity_poly.pdbx_strand_id
1 'polypeptide(L)'
;MTAIVRRHDFVILFDVQDGNPNGDPDAGNMPRFDPETGQGLVTDVCLKRKIRNYVDEMLGQPIYVREGSVLNRAHKQALEESEVETKKVGNQTKVATLEGRDKVRRLMCSKFFDVRTFGAVMSTEWDVSQVRGPVQ
;
A
#
# COMPACT_ATOMS: atom_id res chain seq x y z
N MET A 1 -20.33 4.83 5.55
CA MET A 1 -20.00 4.97 4.11
C MET A 1 -20.44 3.71 3.40
N THR A 2 -21.17 3.85 2.31
CA THR A 2 -21.57 2.71 1.46
C THR A 2 -20.38 2.27 0.61
N ALA A 3 -20.13 0.97 0.52
CA ALA A 3 -19.07 0.43 -0.31
C ALA A 3 -19.37 0.69 -1.80
N ILE A 4 -18.34 0.94 -2.60
CA ILE A 4 -18.44 1.03 -4.05
C ILE A 4 -18.77 -0.36 -4.59
N VAL A 5 -19.89 -0.49 -5.29
CA VAL A 5 -20.39 -1.76 -5.82
C VAL A 5 -20.27 -1.89 -7.35
N ARG A 6 -19.80 -0.84 -8.02
CA ARG A 6 -19.60 -0.82 -9.48
C ARG A 6 -18.18 -0.41 -9.80
N ARG A 7 -17.70 -0.85 -10.96
CA ARG A 7 -16.46 -0.36 -11.53
C ARG A 7 -16.63 1.11 -11.96
N HIS A 8 -15.63 1.92 -11.65
CA HIS A 8 -15.53 3.30 -12.11
C HIS A 8 -14.18 3.46 -12.79
N ASP A 9 -14.20 3.90 -14.03
CA ASP A 9 -13.00 4.30 -14.75
C ASP A 9 -12.90 5.83 -14.65
N PHE A 10 -11.72 6.35 -14.32
CA PHE A 10 -11.49 7.77 -14.19
C PHE A 10 -10.14 8.17 -14.80
N VAL A 11 -10.03 9.42 -15.20
CA VAL A 11 -8.81 10.01 -15.74
C VAL A 11 -8.40 11.17 -14.84
N ILE A 12 -7.13 11.19 -14.44
CA ILE A 12 -6.53 12.32 -13.74
C ILE A 12 -5.62 13.03 -14.72
N LEU A 13 -5.88 14.32 -14.95
CA LEU A 13 -5.01 15.20 -15.71
C LEU A 13 -4.26 16.10 -14.74
N PHE A 14 -2.96 16.23 -14.93
CA PHE A 14 -2.13 17.14 -14.15
C PHE A 14 -0.98 17.65 -15.02
N ASP A 15 -0.46 18.80 -14.67
CA ASP A 15 0.73 19.40 -15.26
C ASP A 15 1.77 19.69 -14.18
N VAL A 16 3.01 19.83 -14.60
CA VAL A 16 4.12 20.17 -13.71
C VAL A 16 4.96 21.24 -14.41
N GLN A 17 5.09 22.38 -13.76
CA GLN A 17 5.96 23.47 -14.21
C GLN A 17 7.17 23.55 -13.27
N ASP A 18 8.38 23.63 -13.84
CA ASP A 18 9.65 23.81 -13.12
C ASP A 18 9.87 22.81 -11.98
N GLY A 19 9.36 21.55 -12.14
CA GLY A 19 9.39 20.52 -11.13
C GLY A 19 9.77 19.13 -11.64
N ASN A 20 10.17 18.26 -10.72
CA ASN A 20 10.45 16.85 -10.99
C ASN A 20 9.37 15.97 -10.34
N PRO A 21 8.33 15.56 -11.09
CA PRO A 21 7.24 14.77 -10.53
C PRO A 21 7.65 13.35 -10.17
N ASN A 22 8.66 12.79 -10.89
CA ASN A 22 9.15 11.43 -10.67
C ASN A 22 10.63 11.33 -11.06
N GLY A 23 11.49 11.43 -10.06
CA GLY A 23 12.94 11.27 -10.27
C GLY A 23 13.33 9.84 -10.64
N ASP A 24 14.40 9.74 -11.42
CA ASP A 24 15.02 8.46 -11.77
C ASP A 24 16.30 8.26 -10.94
N PRO A 25 16.33 7.29 -10.01
CA PRO A 25 17.49 7.05 -9.17
C PRO A 25 18.71 6.61 -9.99
N ASP A 26 18.51 5.95 -11.12
CA ASP A 26 19.60 5.47 -11.99
C ASP A 26 20.19 6.59 -12.85
N ALA A 27 19.49 7.71 -12.98
CA ALA A 27 19.90 8.88 -13.74
C ALA A 27 20.15 10.12 -12.85
N GLY A 28 20.68 9.93 -11.65
CA GLY A 28 21.01 11.04 -10.73
C GLY A 28 19.79 11.84 -10.27
N ASN A 29 18.64 11.17 -10.16
CA ASN A 29 17.36 11.75 -9.79
C ASN A 29 16.81 12.80 -10.76
N MET A 30 17.23 12.75 -12.03
CA MET A 30 16.59 13.56 -13.08
C MET A 30 15.16 13.08 -13.33
N PRO A 31 14.28 13.94 -13.90
CA PRO A 31 12.93 13.51 -14.31
C PRO A 31 12.97 12.30 -15.23
N ARG A 32 12.13 11.31 -14.97
CA ARG A 32 11.98 10.16 -15.86
C ARG A 32 11.39 10.59 -17.19
N PHE A 33 11.94 10.06 -18.27
CA PHE A 33 11.40 10.25 -19.60
C PHE A 33 11.61 9.00 -20.45
N ASP A 34 10.75 8.85 -21.45
CA ASP A 34 10.92 7.84 -22.49
C ASP A 34 11.96 8.35 -23.50
N PRO A 35 13.09 7.63 -23.69
CA PRO A 35 14.14 8.07 -24.59
C PRO A 35 13.74 8.06 -26.07
N GLU A 36 12.72 7.28 -26.44
CA GLU A 36 12.26 7.21 -27.83
C GLU A 36 11.34 8.38 -28.19
N THR A 37 10.44 8.74 -27.29
CA THR A 37 9.42 9.78 -27.53
C THR A 37 9.77 11.12 -26.90
N GLY A 38 10.70 11.16 -25.97
CA GLY A 38 11.04 12.36 -25.18
C GLY A 38 9.95 12.76 -24.19
N GLN A 39 8.92 11.94 -24.00
CA GLN A 39 7.82 12.23 -23.06
C GLN A 39 8.24 11.97 -21.63
N GLY A 40 7.83 12.87 -20.73
CA GLY A 40 7.99 12.67 -19.28
C GLY A 40 7.15 11.49 -18.79
N LEU A 41 7.73 10.68 -17.89
CA LEU A 41 7.09 9.52 -17.31
C LEU A 41 6.83 9.72 -15.81
N VAL A 42 5.59 9.48 -15.39
CA VAL A 42 5.22 9.39 -13.99
C VAL A 42 4.64 8.01 -13.73
N THR A 43 5.32 7.24 -12.88
CA THR A 43 4.93 5.86 -12.60
C THR A 43 3.71 5.78 -11.68
N ASP A 44 2.94 4.69 -11.80
CA ASP A 44 1.87 4.33 -10.88
C ASP A 44 2.31 4.35 -9.41
N VAL A 45 3.48 3.78 -9.14
CA VAL A 45 4.07 3.77 -7.78
C VAL A 45 4.31 5.18 -7.25
N CYS A 46 4.78 6.09 -8.09
CA CYS A 46 5.01 7.49 -7.72
C CYS A 46 3.68 8.19 -7.37
N LEU A 47 2.65 8.03 -8.18
CA LEU A 47 1.32 8.58 -7.90
C LEU A 47 0.73 8.02 -6.61
N LYS A 48 0.77 6.71 -6.44
CA LYS A 48 0.30 6.06 -5.20
C LYS A 48 1.07 6.52 -3.97
N ARG A 49 2.39 6.79 -4.09
CA ARG A 49 3.18 7.36 -2.99
C ARG A 49 2.70 8.77 -2.62
N LYS A 50 2.46 9.63 -3.61
CA LYS A 50 1.97 10.99 -3.36
C LYS A 50 0.60 10.98 -2.66
N ILE A 51 -0.29 10.09 -3.07
CA ILE A 51 -1.60 9.91 -2.42
C ILE A 51 -1.43 9.43 -0.97
N ARG A 52 -0.55 8.45 -0.72
CA ARG A 52 -0.25 8.00 0.64
C ARG A 52 0.24 9.13 1.54
N ASN A 53 1.21 9.90 1.07
CA ASN A 53 1.77 11.01 1.84
C ASN A 53 0.69 12.06 2.16
N TYR A 54 -0.13 12.41 1.17
CA TYR A 54 -1.23 13.35 1.38
C TYR A 54 -2.23 12.84 2.44
N VAL A 55 -2.61 11.58 2.35
CA VAL A 55 -3.55 10.97 3.30
C VAL A 55 -2.98 10.89 4.72
N ASP A 56 -1.71 10.54 4.85
CA ASP A 56 -1.01 10.48 6.15
C ASP A 56 -0.85 11.87 6.76
N GLU A 57 -0.30 12.81 5.99
CA GLU A 57 0.09 14.14 6.48
C GLU A 57 -1.09 15.10 6.62
N MET A 58 -1.98 15.13 5.64
CA MET A 58 -3.06 16.11 5.57
C MET A 58 -4.38 15.62 6.16
N LEU A 59 -4.65 14.31 6.06
CA LEU A 59 -5.90 13.73 6.57
C LEU A 59 -5.70 12.95 7.87
N GLY A 60 -4.47 12.77 8.33
CA GLY A 60 -4.14 12.06 9.57
C GLY A 60 -4.58 10.60 9.58
N GLN A 61 -4.76 9.98 8.40
CA GLN A 61 -5.13 8.56 8.32
C GLN A 61 -3.87 7.69 8.22
N PRO A 62 -3.78 6.64 9.04
CA PRO A 62 -2.62 5.76 9.02
C PRO A 62 -2.43 5.09 7.65
N ILE A 63 -1.18 5.01 7.21
CA ILE A 63 -0.76 4.21 6.04
C ILE A 63 0.19 3.09 6.48
N TYR A 64 0.07 1.94 5.82
CA TYR A 64 0.86 0.76 6.10
C TYR A 64 2.29 0.87 5.52
N VAL A 65 2.40 1.29 4.25
CA VAL A 65 3.67 1.47 3.56
C VAL A 65 4.19 2.89 3.78
N ARG A 66 4.70 3.16 4.98
CA ARG A 66 5.31 4.43 5.37
C ARG A 66 6.83 4.32 5.34
N GLU A 67 7.50 5.39 4.98
CA GLU A 67 8.96 5.46 5.06
C GLU A 67 9.45 5.25 6.51
N GLY A 68 10.46 4.41 6.68
CA GLY A 68 10.98 4.06 8.00
C GLY A 68 10.08 3.15 8.85
N SER A 69 8.94 2.70 8.34
CA SER A 69 8.07 1.80 9.10
C SER A 69 8.61 0.36 9.16
N VAL A 70 8.49 -0.26 10.31
CA VAL A 70 8.80 -1.69 10.51
C VAL A 70 7.51 -2.48 10.30
N LEU A 71 7.33 -3.03 9.08
CA LEU A 71 6.12 -3.76 8.70
C LEU A 71 5.79 -4.93 9.64
N ASN A 72 6.82 -5.65 10.12
CA ASN A 72 6.65 -6.74 11.08
C ASN A 72 5.98 -6.29 12.37
N ARG A 73 6.19 -5.05 12.82
CA ARG A 73 5.53 -4.51 14.02
C ARG A 73 4.03 -4.34 13.79
N ALA A 74 3.63 -3.84 12.63
CA ALA A 74 2.22 -3.69 12.27
C ALA A 74 1.53 -5.07 12.17
N HIS A 75 2.21 -6.07 11.60
CA HIS A 75 1.70 -7.44 11.53
C HIS A 75 1.51 -8.06 12.91
N LYS A 76 2.54 -7.97 13.75
CA LYS A 76 2.48 -8.50 15.12
C LYS A 76 1.33 -7.87 15.90
N GLN A 77 1.22 -6.56 15.87
CA GLN A 77 0.14 -5.83 16.52
C GLN A 77 -1.25 -6.25 16.01
N ALA A 78 -1.41 -6.42 14.69
CA ALA A 78 -2.67 -6.86 14.11
C ALA A 78 -3.05 -8.29 14.54
N LEU A 79 -2.08 -9.18 14.68
CA LEU A 79 -2.31 -10.55 15.17
C LEU A 79 -2.72 -10.55 16.65
N GLU A 80 -2.04 -9.78 17.49
CA GLU A 80 -2.36 -9.64 18.92
C GLU A 80 -3.76 -9.07 19.11
N GLU A 81 -4.11 -7.98 18.42
CA GLU A 81 -5.43 -7.36 18.50
C GLU A 81 -6.55 -8.24 17.92
N SER A 82 -6.23 -9.09 16.96
CA SER A 82 -7.23 -9.99 16.38
C SER A 82 -7.46 -11.24 17.21
N GLU A 83 -6.63 -11.51 18.22
CA GLU A 83 -6.72 -12.70 19.08
C GLU A 83 -6.84 -14.00 18.28
N VAL A 84 -6.04 -14.14 17.21
CA VAL A 84 -6.08 -15.29 16.32
C VAL A 84 -5.00 -16.30 16.66
N GLU A 85 -5.32 -17.57 16.51
CA GLU A 85 -4.34 -18.64 16.66
C GLU A 85 -3.32 -18.59 15.54
N THR A 86 -2.05 -18.72 15.91
CA THR A 86 -0.93 -18.73 14.98
C THR A 86 -0.16 -20.04 15.06
N LYS A 87 0.45 -20.43 13.94
CA LYS A 87 1.35 -21.58 13.85
C LYS A 87 2.66 -21.21 13.18
N LYS A 88 3.75 -21.79 13.63
CA LYS A 88 5.04 -21.64 12.96
C LYS A 88 5.13 -22.61 11.77
N VAL A 89 5.54 -22.09 10.60
CA VAL A 89 5.81 -22.87 9.40
C VAL A 89 7.17 -22.41 8.86
N GLY A 90 8.22 -23.18 9.15
CA GLY A 90 9.60 -22.77 8.89
C GLY A 90 9.95 -21.49 9.67
N ASN A 91 10.46 -20.50 8.99
CA ASN A 91 10.85 -19.21 9.58
C ASN A 91 9.69 -18.20 9.67
N GLN A 92 8.47 -18.59 9.28
CA GLN A 92 7.31 -17.69 9.29
C GLN A 92 6.30 -18.11 10.34
N THR A 93 5.67 -17.11 10.95
CA THR A 93 4.47 -17.31 11.78
C THR A 93 3.25 -16.99 10.91
N LYS A 94 2.34 -17.97 10.77
CA LYS A 94 1.14 -17.87 9.95
C LYS A 94 -0.11 -17.99 10.80
N VAL A 95 -1.18 -17.31 10.38
CA VAL A 95 -2.51 -17.52 10.97
C VAL A 95 -3.00 -18.94 10.68
N ALA A 96 -3.44 -19.65 11.70
CA ALA A 96 -3.76 -21.06 11.62
C ALA A 96 -5.01 -21.36 10.79
N THR A 97 -6.04 -20.50 10.86
CA THR A 97 -7.35 -20.72 10.27
C THR A 97 -7.66 -19.69 9.16
N LEU A 98 -8.57 -20.05 8.24
CA LEU A 98 -9.05 -19.13 7.20
C LEU A 98 -9.86 -17.97 7.80
N GLU A 99 -10.70 -18.25 8.79
CA GLU A 99 -11.47 -17.22 9.50
C GLU A 99 -10.56 -16.22 10.21
N GLY A 100 -9.51 -16.70 10.86
CA GLY A 100 -8.50 -15.86 11.47
C GLY A 100 -7.81 -14.94 10.46
N ARG A 101 -7.46 -15.47 9.27
CA ARG A 101 -6.88 -14.65 8.19
C ARG A 101 -7.84 -13.55 7.73
N ASP A 102 -9.12 -13.87 7.59
CA ASP A 102 -10.12 -12.88 7.21
C ASP A 102 -10.30 -11.81 8.29
N LYS A 103 -10.25 -12.20 9.57
CA LYS A 103 -10.32 -11.26 10.70
C LYS A 103 -9.15 -10.29 10.68
N VAL A 104 -7.92 -10.78 10.56
CA VAL A 104 -6.71 -9.93 10.47
C VAL A 104 -6.76 -9.04 9.22
N ARG A 105 -7.14 -9.59 8.07
CA ARG A 105 -7.27 -8.81 6.82
C ARG A 105 -8.25 -7.65 6.96
N ARG A 106 -9.42 -7.89 7.56
CA ARG A 106 -10.41 -6.83 7.83
C ARG A 106 -9.86 -5.77 8.77
N LEU A 107 -9.15 -6.17 9.82
CA LEU A 107 -8.52 -5.26 10.75
C LEU A 107 -7.46 -4.39 10.04
N MET A 108 -6.58 -4.98 9.23
CA MET A 108 -5.59 -4.23 8.45
C MET A 108 -6.24 -3.24 7.48
N CYS A 109 -7.30 -3.67 6.77
CA CYS A 109 -8.06 -2.78 5.90
C CYS A 109 -8.76 -1.64 6.65
N SER A 110 -9.26 -1.88 7.86
CA SER A 110 -9.89 -0.83 8.67
C SER A 110 -8.89 0.20 9.17
N LYS A 111 -7.70 -0.25 9.58
CA LYS A 111 -6.64 0.60 10.11
C LYS A 111 -5.91 1.42 9.03
N PHE A 112 -5.54 0.79 7.93
CA PHE A 112 -4.64 1.39 6.96
C PHE A 112 -5.34 1.75 5.65
N PHE A 113 -5.30 3.04 5.31
CA PHE A 113 -5.90 3.56 4.09
C PHE A 113 -5.36 2.85 2.83
N ASP A 114 -4.06 2.72 2.71
CA ASP A 114 -3.41 2.17 1.52
C ASP A 114 -3.64 0.67 1.34
N VAL A 115 -3.78 -0.08 2.44
CA VAL A 115 -4.14 -1.51 2.38
C VAL A 115 -5.54 -1.69 1.80
N ARG A 116 -6.53 -0.92 2.27
CA ARG A 116 -7.90 -1.03 1.74
C ARG A 116 -8.08 -0.45 0.35
N THR A 117 -7.23 0.52 -0.05
CA THR A 117 -7.36 1.23 -1.33
C THR A 117 -6.55 0.59 -2.45
N PHE A 118 -5.25 0.41 -2.23
CA PHE A 118 -4.32 -0.12 -3.23
C PHE A 118 -4.02 -1.62 -3.05
N GLY A 119 -4.33 -2.15 -1.88
CA GLY A 119 -3.94 -3.50 -1.50
C GLY A 119 -2.50 -3.58 -0.97
N ALA A 120 -2.17 -4.73 -0.41
CA ALA A 120 -0.82 -5.03 0.07
C ALA A 120 -0.58 -6.55 0.15
N VAL A 121 0.67 -6.94 -0.07
CA VAL A 121 1.16 -8.28 0.28
C VAL A 121 1.78 -8.17 1.67
N MET A 122 1.16 -8.84 2.63
CA MET A 122 1.55 -8.78 4.04
C MET A 122 2.17 -10.12 4.46
N SER A 123 3.23 -10.50 3.75
CA SER A 123 3.95 -11.76 3.93
C SER A 123 5.43 -11.46 4.18
N THR A 124 5.77 -11.32 5.45
CA THR A 124 7.14 -11.15 5.94
C THR A 124 7.45 -12.32 6.87
N GLU A 125 8.08 -12.11 8.03
CA GLU A 125 8.19 -13.12 9.11
C GLU A 125 6.82 -13.53 9.66
N TRP A 126 5.84 -12.62 9.54
CA TRP A 126 4.44 -12.82 9.91
C TRP A 126 3.58 -12.79 8.65
N ASP A 127 3.10 -13.95 8.23
CA ASP A 127 2.22 -14.07 7.06
C ASP A 127 0.77 -13.89 7.51
N VAL A 128 0.29 -12.66 7.33
CA VAL A 128 -1.10 -12.27 7.66
C VAL A 128 -2.03 -12.30 6.47
N SER A 129 -1.56 -12.44 5.25
CA SER A 129 -2.38 -12.57 4.05
C SER A 129 -2.05 -11.51 2.96
N GLN A 130 -2.85 -11.52 1.92
CA GLN A 130 -2.81 -10.55 0.83
C GLN A 130 -4.16 -9.85 0.70
N VAL A 131 -4.12 -8.55 0.46
CA VAL A 131 -5.30 -7.75 0.09
C VAL A 131 -5.10 -7.23 -1.33
N ARG A 132 -6.10 -7.40 -2.18
CA ARG A 132 -6.19 -6.71 -3.47
C ARG A 132 -7.08 -5.50 -3.28
N GLY A 133 -6.52 -4.32 -3.53
CA GLY A 133 -7.27 -3.07 -3.43
C GLY A 133 -8.14 -2.84 -4.66
N PRO A 134 -9.21 -2.04 -4.51
CA PRO A 134 -10.10 -1.68 -5.62
C PRO A 134 -9.51 -0.66 -6.59
N VAL A 135 -8.44 0.04 -6.22
CA VAL A 135 -7.76 1.04 -7.06
C VAL A 135 -6.49 0.44 -7.63
N GLN A 136 -6.44 0.32 -8.93
CA GLN A 136 -5.30 -0.24 -9.69
C GLN A 136 -4.77 0.78 -10.66
#